data_e0c751c085fd2afa7f4514e4c7489d54
#
_entry.id   e0c751c085fd2afa7f4514e4c7489d54
#
_cell.length_a   1.000
_cell.length_b   1.000
_cell.length_c   1.000
_cell.angle_alpha   90.00
_cell.angle_beta   90.00
_cell.angle_gamma   90.00
#
_symmetry.space_group_name_H-M   'P 1'
#
loop_
_entity.id
_entity.type
_entity.pdbx_description
1 polymer ?
#
loop_
_entity_poly.entity_id
_entity_poly.type
_entity_poly.pdbx_seq_one_letter_code
_entity_poly.pdbx_strand_id
1 'polypeptide(L)'
;MTVLGPSQTGKDETVDVARACVEKWAAKGVNIHYIHRSNRSGYKAGALEAGLNVSKGQFVAVFDADFVPAPDFLERTIQYFTDDNIGMVQVRWGHINRNFSLLTKAQSVLLDGHFITEHPARNRSGRFFNFNGTAGIWRRDTIVDAGGWQHDTLTEDLDLSYRAQMKGWQFVFLPGVLSPAEVPVEMNSFKSQQHRWAKGSIQTARKLLPALLASDLPRKVKAESVFHLTNNLAYLMMILLCLVMPVSIEIRYQLHVP
;
A
#
# COMPACT_ATOMS: atom_id res chain seq x y z
N MET A 1 -0.10 21.95 4.14
CA MET A 1 0.65 20.69 4.02
C MET A 1 1.01 20.20 5.42
N THR A 2 0.85 18.94 5.70
CA THR A 2 1.20 18.38 7.03
C THR A 2 2.36 17.39 6.83
N VAL A 3 3.46 17.62 7.56
CA VAL A 3 4.60 16.71 7.57
C VAL A 3 4.53 15.89 8.85
N LEU A 4 4.37 14.58 8.73
CA LEU A 4 4.44 13.64 9.84
C LEU A 4 5.91 13.30 10.07
N GLY A 5 6.44 13.74 11.20
CA GLY A 5 7.78 13.35 11.61
C GLY A 5 7.85 11.86 11.91
N PRO A 6 9.02 11.25 11.74
CA PRO A 6 9.21 9.85 12.10
C PRO A 6 8.86 9.66 13.57
N SER A 7 8.03 8.67 13.87
CA SER A 7 7.69 8.27 15.24
C SER A 7 8.85 7.55 15.90
N GLN A 8 10.07 8.01 15.64
CA GLN A 8 11.27 7.38 16.16
C GLN A 8 11.62 7.99 17.52
N THR A 9 11.64 7.16 18.51
CA THR A 9 12.31 7.43 19.78
C THR A 9 13.84 7.46 19.61
N GLY A 10 14.33 7.44 18.36
CA GLY A 10 15.73 7.56 18.03
C GLY A 10 16.13 9.03 18.00
N LYS A 11 17.27 9.32 18.56
CA LYS A 11 18.03 10.55 18.42
C LYS A 11 18.65 10.59 17.00
N ASP A 12 17.86 10.39 15.95
CA ASP A 12 18.38 10.48 14.62
C ASP A 12 18.20 11.91 14.06
N GLU A 13 19.08 12.30 13.20
CA GLU A 13 19.12 13.62 12.56
C GLU A 13 17.86 13.93 11.73
N THR A 14 17.04 12.92 11.43
CA THR A 14 15.82 13.04 10.61
C THR A 14 14.81 14.00 11.25
N VAL A 15 14.69 13.99 12.58
CA VAL A 15 13.78 14.90 13.31
C VAL A 15 14.21 16.34 13.11
N ASP A 16 15.50 16.61 13.26
CA ASP A 16 16.04 17.98 13.17
C ASP A 16 16.00 18.48 11.71
N VAL A 17 16.33 17.62 10.75
CA VAL A 17 16.24 17.92 9.31
C VAL A 17 14.79 18.23 8.91
N ALA A 18 13.83 17.41 9.35
CA ALA A 18 12.41 17.61 9.03
C ALA A 18 11.88 18.90 9.65
N ARG A 19 12.24 19.20 10.91
CA ARG A 19 11.85 20.43 11.60
C ARG A 19 12.41 21.67 10.91
N ALA A 20 13.70 21.67 10.62
CA ALA A 20 14.37 22.78 9.93
C ALA A 20 13.76 23.01 8.52
N CYS A 21 13.41 21.95 7.81
CA CYS A 21 12.73 22.04 6.52
C CYS A 21 11.35 22.69 6.66
N VAL A 22 10.54 22.29 7.63
CA VAL A 22 9.22 22.87 7.90
C VAL A 22 9.35 24.35 8.26
N GLU A 23 10.25 24.71 9.16
CA GLU A 23 10.51 26.12 9.55
C GLU A 23 10.90 26.98 8.36
N LYS A 24 11.80 26.47 7.51
CA LYS A 24 12.23 27.15 6.28
C LYS A 24 11.07 27.45 5.33
N TRP A 25 10.15 26.52 5.14
CA TRP A 25 9.02 26.71 4.22
C TRP A 25 7.88 27.51 4.86
N ALA A 26 7.65 27.34 6.17
CA ALA A 26 6.70 28.17 6.91
C ALA A 26 7.08 29.66 6.87
N ALA A 27 8.37 29.98 7.01
CA ALA A 27 8.90 31.34 6.90
C ALA A 27 8.67 31.96 5.51
N LYS A 28 8.47 31.13 4.47
CA LYS A 28 8.09 31.58 3.11
C LYS A 28 6.57 31.66 2.87
N GLY A 29 5.77 31.54 3.94
CA GLY A 29 4.31 31.62 3.86
C GLY A 29 3.62 30.30 3.44
N VAL A 30 4.35 29.19 3.32
CA VAL A 30 3.74 27.90 3.03
C VAL A 30 3.02 27.38 4.27
N ASN A 31 1.75 27.01 4.13
CA ASN A 31 1.00 26.37 5.21
C ASN A 31 1.48 24.93 5.41
N ILE A 32 2.53 24.77 6.20
CA ILE A 32 3.19 23.49 6.50
C ILE A 32 3.32 23.33 8.00
N HIS A 33 3.03 22.12 8.50
CA HIS A 33 3.06 21.78 9.92
C HIS A 33 3.88 20.51 10.14
N TYR A 34 4.72 20.53 11.17
CA TYR A 34 5.43 19.34 11.66
C TYR A 34 4.64 18.71 12.80
N ILE A 35 4.34 17.42 12.66
CA ILE A 35 3.68 16.64 13.71
C ILE A 35 4.66 15.59 14.21
N HIS A 36 5.07 15.71 15.46
CA HIS A 36 5.88 14.73 16.14
C HIS A 36 5.04 13.98 17.17
N ARG A 37 5.16 12.66 17.16
CA ARG A 37 4.49 11.78 18.12
C ARG A 37 5.50 11.24 19.11
N SER A 38 5.20 11.35 20.41
CA SER A 38 6.04 10.84 21.49
C SER A 38 5.96 9.31 21.64
N ASN A 39 4.94 8.67 21.04
CA ASN A 39 4.75 7.23 21.08
C ASN A 39 4.64 6.63 19.68
N ARG A 40 4.86 5.32 19.57
CA ARG A 40 4.77 4.55 18.33
C ARG A 40 3.46 3.76 18.20
N SER A 41 2.46 4.05 19.02
CA SER A 41 1.20 3.32 18.98
C SER A 41 0.61 3.36 17.58
N GLY A 42 0.29 2.19 17.02
CA GLY A 42 -0.25 2.04 15.66
C GLY A 42 0.75 2.33 14.53
N TYR A 43 2.03 2.53 14.81
CA TYR A 43 3.08 2.77 13.79
C TYR A 43 2.63 3.79 12.72
N LYS A 44 2.66 3.42 11.42
CA LYS A 44 2.24 4.27 10.29
C LYS A 44 0.75 4.59 10.34
N ALA A 45 -0.12 3.61 10.59
CA ALA A 45 -1.56 3.83 10.72
C ALA A 45 -1.89 4.89 11.78
N GLY A 46 -1.29 4.76 12.97
CA GLY A 46 -1.48 5.75 14.03
C GLY A 46 -0.90 7.13 13.69
N ALA A 47 0.17 7.20 12.87
CA ALA A 47 0.69 8.48 12.40
C ALA A 47 -0.27 9.15 11.39
N LEU A 48 -0.82 8.35 10.45
CA LEU A 48 -1.80 8.82 9.47
C LEU A 48 -3.09 9.28 10.16
N GLU A 49 -3.56 8.57 11.17
CA GLU A 49 -4.71 8.97 11.99
C GLU A 49 -4.46 10.30 12.71
N ALA A 50 -3.30 10.46 13.35
CA ALA A 50 -2.92 11.71 13.99
C ALA A 50 -2.87 12.88 12.99
N GLY A 51 -2.34 12.63 11.78
CA GLY A 51 -2.32 13.60 10.69
C GLY A 51 -3.73 13.97 10.19
N LEU A 52 -4.60 12.98 10.07
CA LEU A 52 -5.99 13.19 9.67
C LEU A 52 -6.75 14.10 10.65
N ASN A 53 -6.54 13.91 11.95
CA ASN A 53 -7.22 14.67 13.00
C ASN A 53 -6.89 16.17 12.98
N VAL A 54 -5.70 16.54 12.54
CA VAL A 54 -5.28 17.97 12.46
C VAL A 54 -5.43 18.56 11.06
N SER A 55 -5.50 17.72 10.02
CA SER A 55 -5.67 18.19 8.66
C SER A 55 -7.11 18.70 8.44
N LYS A 56 -7.27 19.73 7.58
CA LYS A 56 -8.58 20.36 7.27
C LYS A 56 -8.98 20.15 5.81
N GLY A 57 -8.11 19.54 5.01
CA GLY A 57 -8.35 19.34 3.59
C GLY A 57 -9.46 18.33 3.30
N GLN A 58 -10.21 18.55 2.25
CA GLN A 58 -11.19 17.59 1.72
C GLN A 58 -10.50 16.34 1.16
N PHE A 59 -9.28 16.49 0.68
CA PHE A 59 -8.47 15.42 0.13
C PHE A 59 -7.16 15.28 0.90
N VAL A 60 -6.69 14.04 1.05
CA VAL A 60 -5.50 13.67 1.79
C VAL A 60 -4.54 12.93 0.85
N ALA A 61 -3.48 13.61 0.42
CA ALA A 61 -2.38 13.00 -0.31
C ALA A 61 -1.38 12.37 0.66
N VAL A 62 -0.99 11.13 0.41
CA VAL A 62 -0.07 10.38 1.27
C VAL A 62 1.21 10.04 0.50
N PHE A 63 2.35 10.44 1.05
CA PHE A 63 3.67 10.11 0.53
C PHE A 63 4.58 9.62 1.64
N ASP A 64 5.26 8.51 1.41
CA ASP A 64 6.40 8.10 2.21
C ASP A 64 7.61 9.02 1.91
N ALA A 65 8.55 9.12 2.83
CA ALA A 65 9.65 10.09 2.77
C ALA A 65 10.63 9.87 1.60
N ASP A 66 10.64 8.68 1.02
CA ASP A 66 11.45 8.28 -0.13
C ASP A 66 10.78 8.52 -1.48
N PHE A 67 9.53 9.02 -1.48
CA PHE A 67 8.79 9.34 -2.71
C PHE A 67 9.04 10.77 -3.17
N VAL A 68 9.24 10.94 -4.47
CA VAL A 68 9.48 12.24 -5.12
C VAL A 68 8.38 12.49 -6.16
N PRO A 69 7.20 12.98 -5.72
CA PRO A 69 6.12 13.30 -6.65
C PRO A 69 6.51 14.46 -7.58
N ALA A 70 6.04 14.39 -8.82
CA ALA A 70 6.22 15.49 -9.76
C ALA A 70 5.49 16.77 -9.26
N PRO A 71 5.97 17.98 -9.59
CA PRO A 71 5.33 19.23 -9.15
C PRO A 71 3.85 19.36 -9.57
N ASP A 72 3.47 18.80 -10.70
CA ASP A 72 2.12 18.78 -11.25
C ASP A 72 1.24 17.61 -10.74
N PHE A 73 1.71 16.87 -9.73
CA PHE A 73 1.02 15.68 -9.20
C PHE A 73 -0.43 15.96 -8.83
N LEU A 74 -0.69 17.03 -8.09
CA LEU A 74 -2.05 17.37 -7.66
C LEU A 74 -2.94 17.74 -8.84
N GLU A 75 -2.45 18.52 -9.79
CA GLU A 75 -3.19 18.92 -10.99
C GLU A 75 -3.61 17.72 -11.83
N ARG A 76 -2.74 16.73 -11.93
CA ARG A 76 -2.96 15.50 -12.70
C ARG A 76 -3.86 14.47 -12.00
N THR A 77 -4.10 14.61 -10.72
CA THR A 77 -4.81 13.61 -9.92
C THR A 77 -6.13 14.10 -9.35
N ILE A 78 -6.23 15.35 -8.91
CA ILE A 78 -7.41 15.88 -8.22
C ILE A 78 -8.66 15.91 -9.09
N GLN A 79 -8.51 16.11 -10.38
CA GLN A 79 -9.60 16.16 -11.35
C GLN A 79 -10.44 14.88 -11.43
N TYR A 80 -9.91 13.74 -10.96
CA TYR A 80 -10.64 12.47 -10.94
C TYR A 80 -11.66 12.39 -9.80
N PHE A 81 -11.65 13.33 -8.86
CA PHE A 81 -12.63 13.40 -7.76
C PHE A 81 -13.88 14.22 -8.10
N THR A 82 -14.15 14.48 -9.37
CA THR A 82 -15.39 15.13 -9.84
C THR A 82 -16.62 14.27 -9.61
N ASP A 83 -16.49 12.94 -9.55
CA ASP A 83 -17.52 12.03 -9.09
C ASP A 83 -17.38 11.86 -7.57
N ASP A 84 -18.47 12.12 -6.83
CA ASP A 84 -18.48 12.02 -5.37
C ASP A 84 -18.31 10.60 -4.84
N ASN A 85 -18.54 9.58 -5.68
CA ASN A 85 -18.29 8.18 -5.34
C ASN A 85 -16.81 7.78 -5.41
N ILE A 86 -15.95 8.61 -6.02
CA ILE A 86 -14.51 8.33 -6.06
C ILE A 86 -13.90 8.65 -4.69
N GLY A 87 -13.46 7.60 -4.02
CA GLY A 87 -12.88 7.67 -2.69
C GLY A 87 -11.36 7.73 -2.66
N MET A 88 -10.69 7.20 -3.70
CA MET A 88 -9.24 7.13 -3.74
C MET A 88 -8.71 7.12 -5.17
N VAL A 89 -7.59 7.81 -5.37
CA VAL A 89 -6.79 7.80 -6.60
C VAL A 89 -5.39 7.31 -6.28
N GLN A 90 -4.95 6.22 -6.90
CA GLN A 90 -3.60 5.66 -6.80
C GLN A 90 -2.83 5.93 -8.09
N VAL A 91 -1.59 6.38 -7.98
CA VAL A 91 -0.68 6.49 -9.12
C VAL A 91 0.35 5.36 -9.14
N ARG A 92 1.03 5.21 -10.28
CA ARG A 92 2.07 4.18 -10.45
C ARG A 92 3.37 4.59 -9.75
N TRP A 93 4.01 3.64 -9.08
CA TRP A 93 5.36 3.84 -8.57
C TRP A 93 6.40 3.78 -9.68
N GLY A 94 7.38 4.67 -9.61
CA GLY A 94 8.62 4.60 -10.37
C GLY A 94 9.77 4.14 -9.48
N HIS A 95 10.89 3.75 -10.09
CA HIS A 95 12.04 3.20 -9.34
C HIS A 95 13.31 3.99 -9.66
N ILE A 96 13.72 4.91 -8.76
CA ILE A 96 14.86 5.82 -8.95
C ILE A 96 16.16 5.02 -9.05
N ASN A 97 16.31 4.04 -8.16
CA ASN A 97 17.54 3.23 -8.05
C ASN A 97 17.47 1.88 -8.77
N ARG A 98 16.60 1.76 -9.80
CA ARG A 98 16.40 0.50 -10.57
C ARG A 98 17.72 -0.15 -11.01
N ASN A 99 18.68 0.64 -11.47
CA ASN A 99 19.93 0.15 -12.06
C ASN A 99 21.06 0.01 -11.05
N PHE A 100 20.82 0.20 -9.76
CA PHE A 100 21.84 0.14 -8.72
C PHE A 100 22.42 -1.27 -8.55
N SER A 101 21.61 -2.32 -8.57
CA SER A 101 22.03 -3.71 -8.40
C SER A 101 21.09 -4.69 -9.09
N LEU A 102 21.46 -5.98 -9.17
CA LEU A 102 20.57 -7.04 -9.62
C LEU A 102 19.33 -7.16 -8.74
N LEU A 103 19.48 -6.99 -7.43
CA LEU A 103 18.38 -7.00 -6.47
C LEU A 103 17.37 -5.89 -6.75
N THR A 104 17.84 -4.65 -6.97
CA THR A 104 16.94 -3.53 -7.27
C THR A 104 16.25 -3.67 -8.63
N LYS A 105 16.95 -4.24 -9.64
CA LYS A 105 16.36 -4.57 -10.94
C LYS A 105 15.23 -5.60 -10.80
N ALA A 106 15.48 -6.69 -10.08
CA ALA A 106 14.49 -7.74 -9.87
C ALA A 106 13.25 -7.21 -9.13
N GLN A 107 13.43 -6.43 -8.07
CA GLN A 107 12.32 -5.79 -7.35
C GLN A 107 11.51 -4.86 -8.26
N SER A 108 12.19 -4.05 -9.06
CA SER A 108 11.53 -3.13 -10.01
C SER A 108 10.68 -3.89 -11.03
N VAL A 109 11.16 -5.02 -11.56
CA VAL A 109 10.38 -5.86 -12.49
C VAL A 109 9.14 -6.44 -11.82
N LEU A 110 9.25 -6.92 -10.57
CA LEU A 110 8.12 -7.45 -9.82
C LEU A 110 7.06 -6.36 -9.55
N LEU A 111 7.49 -5.18 -9.13
CA LEU A 111 6.61 -4.04 -8.89
C LEU A 111 6.00 -3.50 -10.19
N ASP A 112 6.74 -3.47 -11.29
CA ASP A 112 6.19 -3.13 -12.61
C ASP A 112 5.07 -4.11 -13.01
N GLY A 113 5.23 -5.41 -12.76
CA GLY A 113 4.17 -6.40 -12.96
C GLY A 113 2.88 -6.05 -12.19
N HIS A 114 3.03 -5.66 -10.94
CA HIS A 114 1.92 -5.23 -10.08
C HIS A 114 1.25 -3.95 -10.61
N PHE A 115 2.02 -2.90 -10.90
CA PHE A 115 1.46 -1.59 -11.29
C PHE A 115 1.06 -1.49 -12.76
N ILE A 116 1.67 -2.26 -13.68
CA ILE A 116 1.38 -2.19 -15.10
C ILE A 116 0.32 -3.22 -15.51
N THR A 117 0.26 -4.35 -14.81
CA THR A 117 -0.64 -5.45 -15.17
C THR A 117 -1.79 -5.61 -14.18
N GLU A 118 -1.49 -5.88 -12.90
CA GLU A 118 -2.51 -6.27 -11.92
C GLU A 118 -3.45 -5.13 -11.55
N HIS A 119 -2.92 -3.95 -11.17
CA HIS A 119 -3.74 -2.80 -10.78
C HIS A 119 -4.65 -2.32 -11.91
N PRO A 120 -4.16 -2.10 -13.14
CA PRO A 120 -5.01 -1.74 -14.27
C PRO A 120 -6.06 -2.80 -14.57
N ALA A 121 -5.71 -4.09 -14.48
CA ALA A 121 -6.65 -5.17 -14.73
C ALA A 121 -7.79 -5.16 -13.70
N ARG A 122 -7.48 -5.05 -12.40
CA ARG A 122 -8.48 -4.95 -11.33
C ARG A 122 -9.35 -3.71 -11.49
N ASN A 123 -8.75 -2.54 -11.68
CA ASN A 123 -9.48 -1.29 -11.82
C ASN A 123 -10.44 -1.31 -13.01
N ARG A 124 -9.94 -1.64 -14.22
CA ARG A 124 -10.76 -1.66 -15.45
C ARG A 124 -11.87 -2.72 -15.45
N SER A 125 -11.67 -3.81 -14.72
CA SER A 125 -12.64 -4.90 -14.65
C SER A 125 -13.63 -4.77 -13.47
N GLY A 126 -13.55 -3.69 -12.71
CA GLY A 126 -14.41 -3.43 -11.56
C GLY A 126 -14.19 -4.43 -10.42
N ARG A 127 -12.95 -4.85 -10.20
CA ARG A 127 -12.52 -5.61 -9.03
C ARG A 127 -11.90 -4.67 -8.01
N PHE A 128 -11.88 -5.12 -6.77
CA PHE A 128 -11.21 -4.37 -5.72
C PHE A 128 -9.70 -4.38 -5.92
N PHE A 129 -9.10 -3.24 -5.70
CA PHE A 129 -7.64 -3.11 -5.61
C PHE A 129 -7.27 -2.20 -4.45
N ASN A 130 -6.04 -2.26 -3.99
CA ASN A 130 -5.62 -1.54 -2.81
C ASN A 130 -4.86 -0.25 -3.14
N PHE A 131 -4.98 0.72 -2.24
CA PHE A 131 -3.97 1.73 -2.05
C PHE A 131 -2.67 1.06 -1.56
N ASN A 132 -1.54 1.44 -2.12
CA ASN A 132 -0.24 0.83 -1.81
C ASN A 132 0.50 1.56 -0.67
N GLY A 133 -0.22 2.20 0.22
CA GLY A 133 0.31 2.90 1.39
C GLY A 133 0.87 4.30 1.12
N THR A 134 1.12 4.64 -0.15
CA THR A 134 1.77 5.88 -0.57
C THR A 134 1.47 6.23 -2.02
N ALA A 135 1.85 7.43 -2.45
CA ALA A 135 1.68 7.93 -3.81
C ALA A 135 0.23 7.87 -4.31
N GLY A 136 -0.67 8.40 -3.53
CA GLY A 136 -2.08 8.52 -3.90
C GLY A 136 -2.81 9.53 -3.05
N ILE A 137 -4.06 9.76 -3.43
CA ILE A 137 -4.95 10.72 -2.79
C ILE A 137 -6.23 10.02 -2.33
N TRP A 138 -6.66 10.31 -1.13
CA TRP A 138 -7.93 9.87 -0.58
C TRP A 138 -8.89 11.03 -0.45
N ARG A 139 -10.17 10.80 -0.71
CA ARG A 139 -11.23 11.66 -0.20
C ARG A 139 -11.31 11.45 1.31
N ARG A 140 -11.31 12.54 2.10
CA ARG A 140 -11.37 12.47 3.56
C ARG A 140 -12.58 11.68 4.05
N ASP A 141 -13.74 11.94 3.48
CA ASP A 141 -14.99 11.29 3.86
C ASP A 141 -14.95 9.78 3.66
N THR A 142 -14.25 9.30 2.64
CA THR A 142 -14.02 7.85 2.43
C THR A 142 -13.24 7.23 3.59
N ILE A 143 -12.19 7.90 4.07
CA ILE A 143 -11.39 7.41 5.21
C ILE A 143 -12.26 7.33 6.45
N VAL A 144 -13.01 8.41 6.73
CA VAL A 144 -13.89 8.50 7.91
C VAL A 144 -15.02 7.47 7.84
N ASP A 145 -15.71 7.39 6.71
CA ASP A 145 -16.79 6.44 6.51
C ASP A 145 -16.32 4.99 6.62
N ALA A 146 -15.14 4.68 6.07
CA ALA A 146 -14.55 3.35 6.21
C ALA A 146 -14.04 3.03 7.64
N GLY A 147 -14.18 3.93 8.61
CA GLY A 147 -13.80 3.73 10.01
C GLY A 147 -12.34 4.07 10.32
N GLY A 148 -11.73 4.98 9.54
CA GLY A 148 -10.39 5.52 9.78
C GLY A 148 -9.25 4.54 9.53
N TRP A 149 -8.04 4.99 9.81
CA TRP A 149 -6.85 4.15 9.81
C TRP A 149 -6.85 3.21 11.01
N GLN A 150 -6.72 1.90 10.76
CA GLN A 150 -6.67 0.88 11.82
C GLN A 150 -5.29 0.22 11.83
N HIS A 151 -4.85 -0.24 13.00
CA HIS A 151 -3.50 -0.77 13.23
C HIS A 151 -3.48 -2.22 13.73
N ASP A 152 -4.59 -2.92 13.53
CA ASP A 152 -4.75 -4.33 13.88
C ASP A 152 -4.24 -5.29 12.78
N THR A 153 -3.79 -4.73 11.65
CA THR A 153 -3.08 -5.43 10.57
C THR A 153 -1.78 -4.71 10.22
N LEU A 154 -0.81 -5.43 9.65
CA LEU A 154 0.46 -4.84 9.20
C LEU A 154 0.36 -4.12 7.84
N THR A 155 -0.80 -4.19 7.19
CA THR A 155 -1.11 -3.54 5.92
C THR A 155 -2.37 -2.69 6.11
N GLU A 156 -2.21 -1.57 6.80
CA GLU A 156 -3.28 -0.62 7.09
C GLU A 156 -3.93 -0.05 5.84
N ASP A 157 -3.14 0.02 4.77
CA ASP A 157 -3.52 0.49 3.44
C ASP A 157 -4.46 -0.50 2.73
N LEU A 158 -4.11 -1.77 2.73
CA LEU A 158 -4.94 -2.85 2.19
C LEU A 158 -6.25 -2.99 2.98
N ASP A 159 -6.17 -2.93 4.30
CA ASP A 159 -7.33 -3.01 5.19
C ASP A 159 -8.32 -1.87 4.93
N LEU A 160 -7.86 -0.62 4.94
CA LEU A 160 -8.71 0.54 4.66
C LEU A 160 -9.29 0.48 3.25
N SER A 161 -8.49 0.06 2.26
CA SER A 161 -8.91 -0.05 0.87
C SER A 161 -10.09 -1.00 0.69
N TYR A 162 -10.02 -2.15 1.32
CA TYR A 162 -11.11 -3.12 1.27
C TYR A 162 -12.35 -2.64 2.02
N ARG A 163 -12.19 -2.07 3.22
CA ARG A 163 -13.32 -1.52 4.00
C ARG A 163 -14.06 -0.42 3.23
N ALA A 164 -13.33 0.48 2.57
CA ALA A 164 -13.92 1.54 1.77
C ALA A 164 -14.70 0.99 0.56
N GLN A 165 -14.10 0.08 -0.21
CA GLN A 165 -14.75 -0.49 -1.39
C GLN A 165 -15.95 -1.40 -1.04
N MET A 166 -15.91 -2.07 0.11
CA MET A 166 -17.09 -2.81 0.64
C MET A 166 -18.26 -1.89 0.97
N LYS A 167 -18.03 -0.61 1.23
CA LYS A 167 -19.05 0.43 1.44
C LYS A 167 -19.51 1.12 0.14
N GLY A 168 -18.97 0.69 -1.00
CA GLY A 168 -19.35 1.21 -2.31
C GLY A 168 -18.44 2.29 -2.88
N TRP A 169 -17.42 2.73 -2.16
CA TRP A 169 -16.45 3.70 -2.69
C TRP A 169 -15.69 3.14 -3.88
N GLN A 170 -15.56 3.95 -4.91
CA GLN A 170 -14.82 3.59 -6.12
C GLN A 170 -13.40 4.12 -6.06
N PHE A 171 -12.48 3.38 -6.65
CA PHE A 171 -11.07 3.73 -6.72
C PHE A 171 -10.63 3.87 -8.16
N VAL A 172 -9.72 4.81 -8.40
CA VAL A 172 -9.13 5.07 -9.72
C VAL A 172 -7.63 4.80 -9.67
N PHE A 173 -7.14 4.06 -10.65
CA PHE A 173 -5.71 3.86 -10.85
C PHE A 173 -5.22 4.61 -12.09
N LEU A 174 -4.15 5.39 -11.94
CA LEU A 174 -3.56 6.21 -13.00
C LEU A 174 -2.18 5.68 -13.42
N PRO A 175 -2.10 4.77 -14.39
CA PRO A 175 -0.83 4.19 -14.82
C PRO A 175 0.12 5.20 -15.49
N GLY A 176 -0.43 6.27 -16.06
CA GLY A 176 0.33 7.33 -16.74
C GLY A 176 0.90 8.41 -15.83
N VAL A 177 0.57 8.40 -14.53
CA VAL A 177 1.15 9.31 -13.54
C VAL A 177 2.13 8.54 -12.68
N LEU A 178 3.40 8.98 -12.68
CA LEU A 178 4.49 8.33 -11.96
C LEU A 178 4.82 9.10 -10.69
N SER A 179 5.05 8.37 -9.60
CA SER A 179 5.68 8.87 -8.40
C SER A 179 6.92 8.02 -8.11
N PRO A 180 8.13 8.52 -8.45
CA PRO A 180 9.37 7.78 -8.26
C PRO A 180 9.72 7.63 -6.79
N ALA A 181 10.28 6.46 -6.43
CA ALA A 181 10.81 6.14 -5.11
C ALA A 181 11.99 5.19 -5.21
N GLU A 182 12.65 4.94 -4.11
CA GLU A 182 13.69 3.93 -4.03
C GLU A 182 13.11 2.55 -3.65
N VAL A 183 13.72 1.49 -4.18
CA VAL A 183 13.50 0.13 -3.68
C VAL A 183 14.64 -0.26 -2.74
N PRO A 184 14.42 -1.17 -1.77
CA PRO A 184 15.46 -1.63 -0.86
C PRO A 184 16.72 -2.11 -1.58
N VAL A 185 17.87 -1.56 -1.20
CA VAL A 185 19.17 -1.93 -1.78
C VAL A 185 19.78 -3.15 -1.10
N GLU A 186 19.34 -3.47 0.10
CA GLU A 186 19.84 -4.58 0.91
C GLU A 186 18.81 -5.71 1.01
N MET A 187 19.30 -6.95 0.96
CA MET A 187 18.49 -8.16 1.03
C MET A 187 17.70 -8.25 2.35
N ASN A 188 18.24 -7.83 3.47
CA ASN A 188 17.55 -7.90 4.76
C ASN A 188 16.38 -6.92 4.82
N SER A 189 16.54 -5.72 4.27
CA SER A 189 15.47 -4.73 4.14
C SER A 189 14.36 -5.24 3.23
N PHE A 190 14.71 -5.83 2.09
CA PHE A 190 13.77 -6.46 1.17
C PHE A 190 13.00 -7.61 1.84
N LYS A 191 13.68 -8.54 2.51
CA LYS A 191 13.03 -9.64 3.24
C LYS A 191 12.07 -9.13 4.31
N SER A 192 12.47 -8.10 5.05
CA SER A 192 11.64 -7.49 6.09
C SER A 192 10.38 -6.85 5.50
N GLN A 193 10.51 -6.18 4.36
CA GLN A 193 9.37 -5.60 3.63
C GLN A 193 8.41 -6.70 3.13
N GLN A 194 8.95 -7.74 2.47
CA GLN A 194 8.14 -8.87 1.97
C GLN A 194 7.43 -9.62 3.11
N HIS A 195 8.11 -9.80 4.25
CA HIS A 195 7.49 -10.41 5.43
C HIS A 195 6.29 -9.59 5.94
N ARG A 196 6.43 -8.25 6.02
CA ARG A 196 5.31 -7.39 6.44
C ARG A 196 4.13 -7.50 5.47
N TRP A 197 4.38 -7.47 4.17
CA TRP A 197 3.33 -7.58 3.16
C TRP A 197 2.63 -8.94 3.20
N ALA A 198 3.39 -10.02 3.24
CA ALA A 198 2.83 -11.37 3.31
C ALA A 198 2.01 -11.60 4.58
N LYS A 199 2.54 -11.21 5.74
CA LYS A 199 1.82 -11.33 7.02
C LYS A 199 0.60 -10.42 7.06
N GLY A 200 0.73 -9.17 6.60
CA GLY A 200 -0.34 -8.18 6.60
C GLY A 200 -1.51 -8.59 5.71
N SER A 201 -1.25 -9.10 4.50
CA SER A 201 -2.32 -9.56 3.61
C SER A 201 -3.13 -10.71 4.24
N ILE A 202 -2.47 -11.67 4.89
CA ILE A 202 -3.17 -12.76 5.59
C ILE A 202 -3.95 -12.25 6.82
N GLN A 203 -3.42 -11.27 7.56
CA GLN A 203 -4.16 -10.64 8.65
C GLN A 203 -5.42 -9.95 8.14
N THR A 204 -5.30 -9.17 7.05
CA THR A 204 -6.43 -8.51 6.38
C THR A 204 -7.42 -9.53 5.84
N ALA A 205 -6.96 -10.62 5.23
CA ALA A 205 -7.81 -11.72 4.80
C ALA A 205 -8.65 -12.30 5.96
N ARG A 206 -8.01 -12.63 7.06
CA ARG A 206 -8.70 -13.16 8.26
C ARG A 206 -9.74 -12.18 8.82
N LYS A 207 -9.45 -10.89 8.76
CA LYS A 207 -10.33 -9.83 9.26
C LYS A 207 -11.53 -9.61 8.35
N LEU A 208 -11.32 -9.50 7.04
CA LEU A 208 -12.32 -8.97 6.12
C LEU A 208 -13.01 -10.03 5.24
N LEU A 209 -12.36 -11.16 4.92
CA LEU A 209 -12.96 -12.16 4.04
C LEU A 209 -14.32 -12.71 4.53
N PRO A 210 -14.53 -13.00 5.82
CA PRO A 210 -15.83 -13.47 6.26
C PRO A 210 -16.98 -12.51 5.94
N ALA A 211 -16.78 -11.21 6.24
CA ALA A 211 -17.78 -10.17 5.94
C ALA A 211 -17.95 -9.93 4.43
N LEU A 212 -16.84 -9.96 3.68
CA LEU A 212 -16.84 -9.79 2.23
C LEU A 212 -17.59 -10.93 1.54
N LEU A 213 -17.37 -12.17 1.95
CA LEU A 213 -18.07 -13.32 1.36
C LEU A 213 -19.56 -13.35 1.73
N ALA A 214 -19.93 -12.85 2.90
CA ALA A 214 -21.31 -12.71 3.34
C ALA A 214 -22.06 -11.51 2.72
N SER A 215 -21.36 -10.54 2.12
CA SER A 215 -21.96 -9.33 1.53
C SER A 215 -22.71 -9.62 0.23
N ASP A 216 -23.44 -8.62 -0.29
CA ASP A 216 -24.16 -8.71 -1.58
C ASP A 216 -23.27 -8.36 -2.80
N LEU A 217 -21.96 -8.32 -2.62
CA LEU A 217 -21.02 -8.03 -3.70
C LEU A 217 -21.08 -9.06 -4.83
N PRO A 218 -20.82 -8.67 -6.07
CA PRO A 218 -20.79 -9.58 -7.21
C PRO A 218 -19.82 -10.73 -7.01
N ARG A 219 -20.19 -11.94 -7.45
CA ARG A 219 -19.36 -13.16 -7.32
C ARG A 219 -17.93 -12.98 -7.86
N LYS A 220 -17.79 -12.24 -8.96
CA LYS A 220 -16.48 -11.93 -9.58
C LYS A 220 -15.58 -11.09 -8.65
N VAL A 221 -16.16 -10.16 -7.85
CA VAL A 221 -15.42 -9.37 -6.88
C VAL A 221 -15.01 -10.24 -5.70
N LYS A 222 -15.93 -11.06 -5.17
CA LYS A 222 -15.64 -11.99 -4.08
C LYS A 222 -14.51 -12.97 -4.43
N ALA A 223 -14.60 -13.59 -5.61
CA ALA A 223 -13.58 -14.55 -6.06
C ALA A 223 -12.20 -13.89 -6.19
N GLU A 224 -12.12 -12.73 -6.88
CA GLU A 224 -10.86 -12.01 -7.01
C GLU A 224 -10.30 -11.56 -5.66
N SER A 225 -11.17 -11.11 -4.73
CA SER A 225 -10.75 -10.71 -3.39
C SER A 225 -10.16 -11.87 -2.58
N VAL A 226 -10.69 -13.08 -2.74
CA VAL A 226 -10.08 -14.28 -2.12
C VAL A 226 -8.66 -14.47 -2.65
N PHE A 227 -8.47 -14.50 -3.97
CA PHE A 227 -7.13 -14.66 -4.56
C PHE A 227 -6.19 -13.50 -4.18
N HIS A 228 -6.66 -12.27 -4.24
CA HIS A 228 -5.84 -11.10 -3.93
C HIS A 228 -5.36 -11.10 -2.46
N LEU A 229 -6.26 -11.34 -1.51
CA LEU A 229 -5.91 -11.32 -0.08
C LEU A 229 -5.15 -12.56 0.38
N THR A 230 -5.24 -13.67 -0.35
CA THR A 230 -4.59 -14.94 0.01
C THR A 230 -3.44 -15.34 -0.92
N ASN A 231 -3.01 -14.46 -1.85
CA ASN A 231 -1.95 -14.75 -2.82
C ASN A 231 -0.66 -15.26 -2.15
N ASN A 232 -0.33 -14.79 -0.97
CA ASN A 232 0.85 -15.20 -0.21
C ASN A 232 0.77 -16.64 0.33
N LEU A 233 -0.40 -17.30 0.30
CA LEU A 233 -0.51 -18.74 0.56
C LEU A 233 0.26 -19.58 -0.48
N ALA A 234 0.53 -19.02 -1.65
CA ALA A 234 1.34 -19.66 -2.67
C ALA A 234 2.73 -20.07 -2.15
N TYR A 235 3.34 -19.30 -1.25
CA TYR A 235 4.61 -19.67 -0.62
C TYR A 235 4.50 -20.95 0.22
N LEU A 236 3.42 -21.07 0.99
CA LEU A 236 3.16 -22.29 1.77
C LEU A 236 2.92 -23.50 0.84
N MET A 237 2.14 -23.31 -0.22
CA MET A 237 1.89 -24.37 -1.21
C MET A 237 3.17 -24.81 -1.91
N MET A 238 4.07 -23.87 -2.24
CA MET A 238 5.39 -24.20 -2.80
C MET A 238 6.24 -25.05 -1.83
N ILE A 239 6.26 -24.68 -0.55
CA ILE A 239 6.99 -25.46 0.47
C ILE A 239 6.41 -26.88 0.56
N LEU A 240 5.09 -27.01 0.63
CA LEU A 240 4.42 -28.31 0.65
C LEU A 240 4.74 -29.13 -0.60
N LEU A 241 4.72 -28.50 -1.77
CA LEU A 241 5.11 -29.15 -3.03
C LEU A 241 6.55 -29.65 -2.97
N CYS A 242 7.50 -28.84 -2.51
CA CYS A 242 8.89 -29.24 -2.36
C CYS A 242 9.07 -30.43 -1.39
N LEU A 243 8.25 -30.52 -0.36
CA LEU A 243 8.30 -31.65 0.60
C LEU A 243 7.66 -32.92 0.04
N VAL A 244 6.57 -32.80 -0.72
CA VAL A 244 5.82 -33.93 -1.26
C VAL A 244 6.44 -34.49 -2.54
N MET A 245 7.08 -33.61 -3.35
CA MET A 245 7.62 -34.00 -4.65
C MET A 245 8.64 -35.16 -4.59
N PRO A 246 9.64 -35.18 -3.67
CA PRO A 246 10.57 -36.30 -3.56
C PRO A 246 9.87 -37.61 -3.25
N VAL A 247 8.87 -37.59 -2.35
CA VAL A 247 8.07 -38.77 -1.98
C VAL A 247 7.26 -39.25 -3.18
N SER A 248 6.65 -38.33 -3.92
CA SER A 248 5.90 -38.65 -5.14
C SER A 248 6.79 -39.30 -6.22
N ILE A 249 8.01 -38.77 -6.40
CA ILE A 249 8.97 -39.34 -7.36
C ILE A 249 9.37 -40.75 -6.96
N GLU A 250 9.68 -40.98 -5.69
CA GLU A 250 10.04 -42.31 -5.18
C GLU A 250 8.89 -43.30 -5.37
N ILE A 251 7.66 -42.96 -5.02
CA ILE A 251 6.48 -43.82 -5.20
C ILE A 251 6.27 -44.12 -6.70
N ARG A 252 6.38 -43.14 -7.60
CA ARG A 252 6.24 -43.37 -9.04
C ARG A 252 7.33 -44.28 -9.57
N TYR A 253 8.57 -44.13 -9.08
CA TYR A 253 9.68 -45.03 -9.43
C TYR A 253 9.41 -46.46 -9.01
N GLN A 254 8.95 -46.66 -7.77
CA GLN A 254 8.62 -47.98 -7.23
C GLN A 254 7.45 -48.66 -7.97
N LEU A 255 6.46 -47.84 -8.37
CA LEU A 255 5.26 -48.36 -9.06
C LEU A 255 5.42 -48.44 -10.59
N HIS A 256 6.58 -48.08 -11.14
CA HIS A 256 6.86 -48.02 -12.60
C HIS A 256 5.84 -47.20 -13.37
N VAL A 257 5.28 -46.15 -12.74
CA VAL A 257 4.33 -45.23 -13.36
C VAL A 257 5.11 -44.09 -14.02
N PRO A 258 4.87 -43.77 -15.33
CA PRO A 258 5.56 -42.73 -16.05
C PRO A 258 5.29 -41.32 -15.51
#